data_d50fef7c6073b7b2d50eb10ca924385d
#
_entry.id   d50fef7c6073b7b2d50eb10ca924385d
#
_cell.length_a   1.000
_cell.length_b   1.000
_cell.length_c   1.000
_cell.angle_alpha   90.00
_cell.angle_beta   90.00
_cell.angle_gamma   90.00
#
_symmetry.space_group_name_H-M   'P 1'
#
loop_
_entity.id
_entity.type
_entity.pdbx_description
1 polymer ?
#
loop_
_entity_poly.entity_id
_entity_poly.type
_entity_poly.pdbx_seq_one_letter_code
_entity_poly.pdbx_strand_id
1 'polypeptide(L)'
;EKHNIRLYGFHGTSHKYVSEKAIEYLGKQNSKIITIHLGNGCSMTAIKNGKSIDHTLGFSPVNGLIMGTRSGDIDQSIIFHLAKKFNYSLDEINSLLQNKSGMLGLTGFSDLRDIQAEAEKGNKDCKLALQMNAYRIKKYIGSYAAIMNGLDAIVFTAGIGENSPDMRQRVCEDLDYLGIILDINKNQVRPDKLTVVSTDASKVKVLVIPTNEELEIIKDKLSARSIENLVKNDKEKE
;
A
#
# COMPACT_ATOMS: atom_id res chain seq x y z
N GLU A 1 16.22 7.45 -19.66
CA GLU A 1 17.18 8.53 -19.31
C GLU A 1 16.91 9.83 -20.07
N LYS A 2 16.76 9.80 -21.43
CA LYS A 2 16.59 10.99 -22.29
C LYS A 2 15.45 11.93 -21.83
N HIS A 3 14.42 11.43 -21.19
CA HIS A 3 13.25 12.19 -20.76
C HIS A 3 13.09 12.26 -19.23
N ASN A 4 14.10 11.85 -18.46
CA ASN A 4 14.07 11.81 -17.00
C ASN A 4 12.87 11.05 -16.41
N ILE A 5 12.34 10.06 -17.13
CA ILE A 5 11.25 9.21 -16.65
C ILE A 5 11.82 8.15 -15.72
N ARG A 6 11.29 8.08 -14.50
CA ARG A 6 11.69 7.10 -13.48
C ARG A 6 10.49 6.69 -12.64
N LEU A 7 10.63 5.60 -11.89
CA LEU A 7 9.69 5.19 -10.86
C LEU A 7 9.99 6.01 -9.60
N TYR A 8 9.04 6.81 -9.16
CA TYR A 8 9.20 7.65 -7.96
C TYR A 8 8.71 6.94 -6.71
N GLY A 9 7.62 6.17 -6.80
CA GLY A 9 6.86 5.70 -5.67
C GLY A 9 6.13 6.85 -4.96
N PHE A 10 5.16 6.51 -4.11
CA PHE A 10 4.36 7.50 -3.37
C PHE A 10 4.04 6.95 -1.98
N HIS A 11 3.46 7.77 -1.09
CA HIS A 11 3.24 7.47 0.31
C HIS A 11 4.53 7.12 1.07
N GLY A 12 5.68 7.63 0.61
CA GLY A 12 6.99 7.27 1.13
C GLY A 12 7.15 7.51 2.63
N THR A 13 6.63 8.65 3.14
CA THR A 13 6.61 8.98 4.56
C THR A 13 5.88 7.92 5.39
N SER A 14 4.69 7.50 4.93
CA SER A 14 3.93 6.43 5.59
C SER A 14 4.69 5.10 5.56
N HIS A 15 5.18 4.66 4.39
CA HIS A 15 5.91 3.39 4.28
C HIS A 15 7.19 3.38 5.12
N LYS A 16 7.93 4.48 5.18
CA LYS A 16 9.11 4.64 6.02
C LYS A 16 8.74 4.47 7.49
N TYR A 17 7.78 5.26 7.98
CA TYR A 17 7.36 5.24 9.37
C TYR A 17 6.94 3.84 9.84
N VAL A 18 6.01 3.19 9.13
CA VAL A 18 5.50 1.89 9.56
C VAL A 18 6.52 0.77 9.40
N SER A 19 7.44 0.86 8.44
CA SER A 19 8.52 -0.13 8.30
C SER A 19 9.55 -0.03 9.41
N GLU A 20 9.93 1.18 9.83
CA GLU A 20 10.82 1.40 10.98
C GLU A 20 10.20 0.82 12.26
N LYS A 21 8.90 1.05 12.49
CA LYS A 21 8.18 0.45 13.61
C LYS A 21 8.10 -1.08 13.55
N ALA A 22 7.92 -1.64 12.36
CA ALA A 22 7.94 -3.09 12.18
C ALA A 22 9.34 -3.69 12.42
N ILE A 23 10.40 -3.05 11.96
CA ILE A 23 11.80 -3.45 12.21
C ILE A 23 12.12 -3.43 13.71
N GLU A 24 11.71 -2.36 14.40
CA GLU A 24 11.85 -2.22 15.86
C GLU A 24 11.13 -3.38 16.59
N TYR A 25 9.89 -3.66 16.21
CA TYR A 25 9.10 -4.77 16.78
C TYR A 25 9.75 -6.14 16.53
N LEU A 26 10.23 -6.40 15.31
CA LEU A 26 10.87 -7.67 14.95
C LEU A 26 12.25 -7.86 15.58
N GLY A 27 12.89 -6.79 16.04
CA GLY A 27 14.28 -6.82 16.55
C GLY A 27 15.29 -7.31 15.50
N LYS A 28 14.97 -7.16 14.21
CA LYS A 28 15.70 -7.77 13.11
C LYS A 28 15.98 -6.76 11.99
N GLN A 29 17.20 -6.23 11.94
CA GLN A 29 17.62 -5.26 10.91
C GLN A 29 17.59 -5.86 9.49
N ASN A 30 18.01 -7.11 9.34
CA ASN A 30 17.99 -7.84 8.07
C ASN A 30 16.60 -8.45 7.80
N SER A 31 15.56 -7.62 7.88
CA SER A 31 14.18 -8.03 7.71
C SER A 31 13.67 -7.86 6.27
N LYS A 32 12.63 -8.59 5.94
CA LYS A 32 11.90 -8.58 4.68
C LYS A 32 10.45 -8.26 4.99
N ILE A 33 10.03 -7.05 4.68
CA ILE A 33 8.74 -6.52 5.09
C ILE A 33 7.98 -6.02 3.85
N ILE A 34 6.69 -6.30 3.79
CA ILE A 34 5.78 -5.67 2.84
C ILE A 34 4.89 -4.72 3.62
N THR A 35 4.94 -3.43 3.29
CA THR A 35 4.01 -2.44 3.82
C THR A 35 2.87 -2.21 2.84
N ILE A 36 1.64 -2.18 3.35
CA ILE A 36 0.39 -2.16 2.59
C ILE A 36 -0.41 -0.94 3.08
N HIS A 37 -0.25 0.17 2.38
CA HIS A 37 -0.96 1.42 2.65
C HIS A 37 -2.29 1.40 1.88
N LEU A 38 -3.40 1.28 2.59
CA LEU A 38 -4.74 1.25 2.01
C LEU A 38 -5.54 2.44 2.51
N GLY A 39 -5.68 3.44 1.66
CA GLY A 39 -6.52 4.62 1.86
C GLY A 39 -7.40 4.84 0.62
N ASN A 40 -7.78 6.09 0.35
CA ASN A 40 -8.37 6.43 -0.94
C ASN A 40 -7.36 6.24 -2.09
N GLY A 41 -6.09 6.60 -1.86
CA GLY A 41 -4.94 6.11 -2.63
C GLY A 41 -4.35 4.87 -1.95
N CYS A 42 -3.94 3.88 -2.75
CA CYS A 42 -3.39 2.63 -2.24
C CYS A 42 -2.00 2.36 -2.82
N SER A 43 -1.11 1.81 -2.00
CA SER A 43 0.20 1.38 -2.46
C SER A 43 0.79 0.29 -1.58
N MET A 44 1.76 -0.43 -2.13
CA MET A 44 2.57 -1.41 -1.42
C MET A 44 4.05 -1.17 -1.70
N THR A 45 4.87 -1.49 -0.72
CA THR A 45 6.34 -1.38 -0.82
C THR A 45 6.99 -2.65 -0.31
N ALA A 46 7.91 -3.21 -1.10
CA ALA A 46 8.82 -4.26 -0.66
C ALA A 46 10.03 -3.63 0.00
N ILE A 47 10.26 -3.97 1.26
CA ILE A 47 11.34 -3.40 2.08
C ILE A 47 12.27 -4.53 2.54
N LYS A 48 13.52 -4.45 2.11
CA LYS A 48 14.56 -5.42 2.47
C LYS A 48 15.70 -4.70 3.19
N ASN A 49 16.00 -5.15 4.40
CA ASN A 49 17.06 -4.58 5.23
C ASN A 49 16.89 -3.07 5.45
N GLY A 50 15.66 -2.63 5.70
CA GLY A 50 15.31 -1.23 5.94
C GLY A 50 15.29 -0.34 4.68
N LYS A 51 15.46 -0.91 3.48
CA LYS A 51 15.46 -0.16 2.22
C LYS A 51 14.31 -0.60 1.33
N SER A 52 13.58 0.36 0.75
CA SER A 52 12.63 0.10 -0.32
C SER A 52 13.34 -0.44 -1.55
N ILE A 53 12.92 -1.61 -2.05
CA ILE A 53 13.49 -2.24 -3.24
C ILE A 53 12.49 -2.32 -4.39
N ASP A 54 11.19 -2.19 -4.10
CA ASP A 54 10.12 -2.12 -5.10
C ASP A 54 8.90 -1.43 -4.53
N HIS A 55 8.07 -0.86 -5.41
CA HIS A 55 6.88 -0.09 -5.06
C HIS A 55 5.79 -0.25 -6.14
N THR A 56 4.52 -0.35 -5.73
CA THR A 56 3.41 -0.52 -6.68
C THR A 56 3.09 0.74 -7.48
N LEU A 57 3.29 1.93 -6.93
CA LEU A 57 3.14 3.19 -7.66
C LEU A 57 4.44 3.52 -8.39
N GLY A 58 4.31 3.93 -9.64
CA GLY A 58 5.43 4.12 -10.55
C GLY A 58 5.82 5.58 -10.79
N PHE A 59 5.76 6.00 -12.04
CA PHE A 59 6.00 7.38 -12.49
C PHE A 59 4.95 8.35 -11.92
N SER A 60 3.71 7.89 -11.85
CA SER A 60 2.59 8.63 -11.27
C SER A 60 1.83 7.75 -10.27
N PRO A 61 0.95 8.30 -9.41
CA PRO A 61 0.24 7.54 -8.41
C PRO A 61 -0.99 6.78 -8.96
N VAL A 62 -0.88 6.16 -10.16
CA VAL A 62 -2.02 5.52 -10.86
C VAL A 62 -1.85 4.00 -10.97
N ASN A 63 -0.61 3.49 -11.06
CA ASN A 63 -0.32 2.07 -11.20
C ASN A 63 -0.60 1.27 -9.92
N GLY A 64 -0.49 -0.05 -10.03
CA GLY A 64 -0.50 -0.96 -8.89
C GLY A 64 -1.89 -1.39 -8.48
N LEU A 65 -2.26 -1.06 -7.25
CA LEU A 65 -3.52 -1.48 -6.63
C LEU A 65 -4.74 -0.78 -7.23
N ILE A 66 -5.90 -1.44 -7.14
CA ILE A 66 -7.18 -0.80 -7.40
C ILE A 66 -7.44 0.20 -6.27
N MET A 67 -7.76 1.45 -6.60
CA MET A 67 -7.98 2.52 -5.63
C MET A 67 -9.43 3.01 -5.65
N GLY A 68 -9.77 3.99 -4.85
CA GLY A 68 -11.13 4.54 -4.83
C GLY A 68 -11.63 4.97 -6.21
N THR A 69 -10.82 5.73 -6.95
CA THR A 69 -11.18 6.24 -8.29
C THR A 69 -10.15 5.90 -9.38
N ARG A 70 -8.95 5.46 -9.01
CA ARG A 70 -7.85 5.15 -9.95
C ARG A 70 -7.85 3.68 -10.31
N SER A 71 -7.55 3.38 -11.57
CA SER A 71 -7.61 2.01 -12.12
C SER A 71 -6.64 1.02 -11.47
N GLY A 72 -5.47 1.46 -11.02
CA GLY A 72 -4.34 0.56 -10.81
C GLY A 72 -3.78 0.05 -12.13
N ASP A 73 -3.11 -1.09 -12.11
CA ASP A 73 -2.55 -1.71 -13.33
C ASP A 73 -3.63 -2.06 -14.34
N ILE A 74 -3.38 -1.67 -15.57
CA ILE A 74 -4.19 -2.03 -16.74
C ILE A 74 -3.28 -2.51 -17.87
N ASP A 75 -3.86 -3.19 -18.84
CA ASP A 75 -3.21 -3.41 -20.12
C ASP A 75 -3.12 -2.07 -20.88
N GLN A 76 -1.92 -1.65 -21.16
CA GLN A 76 -1.65 -0.38 -21.85
C GLN A 76 -2.30 -0.26 -23.23
N SER A 77 -2.62 -1.37 -23.89
CA SER A 77 -3.31 -1.39 -25.18
C SER A 77 -4.72 -0.81 -25.09
N ILE A 78 -5.33 -0.78 -23.90
CA ILE A 78 -6.63 -0.17 -23.65
C ILE A 78 -6.62 1.32 -23.99
N ILE A 79 -5.53 2.04 -23.70
CA ILE A 79 -5.37 3.47 -24.02
C ILE A 79 -5.53 3.69 -25.53
N PHE A 80 -4.83 2.89 -26.33
CA PHE A 80 -4.89 2.99 -27.80
C PHE A 80 -6.24 2.55 -28.35
N HIS A 81 -6.87 1.55 -27.72
CA HIS A 81 -8.20 1.08 -28.09
C HIS A 81 -9.25 2.16 -27.88
N LEU A 82 -9.26 2.81 -26.71
CA LEU A 82 -10.17 3.91 -26.39
C LEU A 82 -9.99 5.09 -27.36
N ALA A 83 -8.73 5.49 -27.61
CA ALA A 83 -8.44 6.58 -28.51
C ALA A 83 -8.89 6.28 -29.96
N LYS A 84 -8.60 5.08 -30.49
CA LYS A 84 -8.87 4.74 -31.88
C LYS A 84 -10.33 4.35 -32.16
N LYS A 85 -10.96 3.57 -31.25
CA LYS A 85 -12.29 3.03 -31.48
C LYS A 85 -13.40 3.96 -30.99
N PHE A 86 -13.16 4.67 -29.91
CA PHE A 86 -14.15 5.55 -29.28
C PHE A 86 -13.84 7.03 -29.41
N ASN A 87 -12.75 7.39 -30.10
CA ASN A 87 -12.29 8.76 -30.33
C ASN A 87 -12.05 9.57 -29.04
N TYR A 88 -11.66 8.89 -27.95
CA TYR A 88 -11.31 9.59 -26.73
C TYR A 88 -9.97 10.31 -26.90
N SER A 89 -9.91 11.55 -26.48
CA SER A 89 -8.64 12.28 -26.36
C SER A 89 -7.77 11.69 -25.24
N LEU A 90 -6.48 11.96 -25.24
CA LEU A 90 -5.58 11.51 -24.17
C LEU A 90 -5.98 12.09 -22.79
N ASP A 91 -6.51 13.31 -22.76
CA ASP A 91 -6.98 13.95 -21.52
C ASP A 91 -8.24 13.26 -20.97
N GLU A 92 -9.17 12.88 -21.84
CA GLU A 92 -10.36 12.10 -21.43
C GLU A 92 -9.96 10.73 -20.91
N ILE A 93 -9.03 10.03 -21.56
CA ILE A 93 -8.52 8.73 -21.09
C ILE A 93 -7.80 8.90 -19.74
N ASN A 94 -6.96 9.91 -19.60
CA ASN A 94 -6.29 10.20 -18.34
C ASN A 94 -7.32 10.47 -17.20
N SER A 95 -8.33 11.30 -17.48
CA SER A 95 -9.40 11.56 -16.51
C SER A 95 -10.20 10.31 -16.17
N LEU A 96 -10.50 9.46 -17.14
CA LEU A 96 -11.20 8.19 -16.95
C LEU A 96 -10.42 7.28 -15.99
N LEU A 97 -9.11 7.10 -16.24
CA LEU A 97 -8.28 6.19 -15.48
C LEU A 97 -7.95 6.70 -14.07
N GLN A 98 -7.91 8.00 -13.86
CA GLN A 98 -7.60 8.59 -12.55
C GLN A 98 -8.84 8.86 -11.69
N ASN A 99 -9.96 9.27 -12.29
CA ASN A 99 -11.08 9.85 -11.55
C ASN A 99 -12.38 9.05 -11.65
N LYS A 100 -12.51 8.15 -12.64
CA LYS A 100 -13.77 7.45 -12.95
C LYS A 100 -13.60 5.93 -13.04
N SER A 101 -12.47 5.40 -12.61
CA SER A 101 -12.11 3.97 -12.58
C SER A 101 -12.08 3.45 -11.14
N GLY A 102 -11.30 2.44 -10.89
CA GLY A 102 -11.12 1.85 -9.58
C GLY A 102 -12.40 1.29 -8.98
N MET A 103 -12.54 1.40 -7.65
CA MET A 103 -13.75 0.94 -6.96
C MET A 103 -15.00 1.69 -7.42
N LEU A 104 -14.89 2.99 -7.69
CA LEU A 104 -15.98 3.79 -8.25
C LEU A 104 -16.46 3.24 -9.59
N GLY A 105 -15.54 2.93 -10.50
CA GLY A 105 -15.88 2.38 -11.81
C GLY A 105 -16.50 0.97 -11.75
N LEU A 106 -16.15 0.19 -10.74
CA LEU A 106 -16.65 -1.17 -10.55
C LEU A 106 -18.00 -1.22 -9.85
N THR A 107 -18.31 -0.27 -8.96
CA THR A 107 -19.44 -0.39 -8.03
C THR A 107 -20.36 0.82 -8.00
N GLY A 108 -19.92 1.96 -8.54
CA GLY A 108 -20.59 3.26 -8.36
C GLY A 108 -20.22 3.97 -7.05
N PHE A 109 -19.42 3.35 -6.17
CA PHE A 109 -18.99 3.91 -4.90
C PHE A 109 -17.45 3.96 -4.82
N SER A 110 -16.92 5.03 -4.24
CA SER A 110 -15.47 5.17 -4.01
C SER A 110 -15.04 4.88 -2.57
N ASP A 111 -15.98 4.95 -1.62
CA ASP A 111 -15.72 4.66 -0.21
C ASP A 111 -15.91 3.17 0.08
N LEU A 112 -14.88 2.53 0.64
CA LEU A 112 -14.92 1.11 0.95
C LEU A 112 -16.02 0.75 1.95
N ARG A 113 -16.38 1.65 2.85
CA ARG A 113 -17.45 1.44 3.85
C ARG A 113 -18.80 1.26 3.16
N ASP A 114 -19.11 2.09 2.17
CA ASP A 114 -20.32 2.01 1.38
C ASP A 114 -20.34 0.70 0.56
N ILE A 115 -19.20 0.35 -0.04
CA ILE A 115 -19.05 -0.87 -0.83
C ILE A 115 -19.26 -2.11 0.04
N GLN A 116 -18.69 -2.15 1.25
CA GLN A 116 -18.89 -3.25 2.20
C GLN A 116 -20.35 -3.36 2.64
N ALA A 117 -20.99 -2.24 2.99
CA ALA A 117 -22.40 -2.20 3.38
C ALA A 117 -23.33 -2.70 2.25
N GLU A 118 -23.08 -2.30 1.00
CA GLU A 118 -23.85 -2.77 -0.16
C GLU A 118 -23.57 -4.25 -0.49
N ALA A 119 -22.33 -4.71 -0.31
CA ALA A 119 -21.99 -6.12 -0.47
C ALA A 119 -22.72 -7.01 0.55
N GLU A 120 -22.86 -6.56 1.80
CA GLU A 120 -23.63 -7.25 2.86
C GLU A 120 -25.13 -7.35 2.50
N LYS A 121 -25.69 -6.32 1.86
CA LYS A 121 -27.07 -6.31 1.33
C LYS A 121 -27.24 -7.21 0.10
N GLY A 122 -26.17 -7.81 -0.40
CA GLY A 122 -26.22 -8.75 -1.52
C GLY A 122 -25.82 -8.18 -2.89
N ASN A 123 -25.36 -6.92 -2.96
CA ASN A 123 -24.87 -6.32 -4.20
C ASN A 123 -23.69 -7.12 -4.76
N LYS A 124 -23.88 -7.71 -5.95
CA LYS A 124 -22.89 -8.61 -6.58
C LYS A 124 -21.67 -7.88 -7.07
N ASP A 125 -21.81 -6.67 -7.60
CA ASP A 125 -20.69 -5.87 -8.11
C ASP A 125 -19.80 -5.42 -6.97
N CYS A 126 -20.39 -5.02 -5.84
CA CYS A 126 -19.62 -4.68 -4.63
C CYS A 126 -18.88 -5.90 -4.07
N LYS A 127 -19.50 -7.08 -4.03
CA LYS A 127 -18.83 -8.33 -3.62
C LYS A 127 -17.64 -8.65 -4.53
N LEU A 128 -17.84 -8.58 -5.84
CA LEU A 128 -16.81 -8.84 -6.83
C LEU A 128 -15.65 -7.81 -6.70
N ALA A 129 -15.96 -6.53 -6.55
CA ALA A 129 -14.97 -5.48 -6.42
C ALA A 129 -14.08 -5.67 -5.18
N LEU A 130 -14.65 -6.07 -4.03
CA LEU A 130 -13.88 -6.42 -2.82
C LEU A 130 -12.94 -7.61 -3.06
N GLN A 131 -13.41 -8.64 -3.77
CA GLN A 131 -12.59 -9.80 -4.14
C GLN A 131 -11.46 -9.40 -5.10
N MET A 132 -11.76 -8.59 -6.12
CA MET A 132 -10.76 -8.10 -7.08
C MET A 132 -9.68 -7.26 -6.39
N ASN A 133 -10.07 -6.42 -5.42
CA ASN A 133 -9.12 -5.60 -4.66
C ASN A 133 -8.17 -6.49 -3.83
N ALA A 134 -8.72 -7.42 -3.04
CA ALA A 134 -7.93 -8.37 -2.26
C ALA A 134 -7.02 -9.24 -3.16
N TYR A 135 -7.54 -9.72 -4.29
CA TYR A 135 -6.77 -10.50 -5.27
C TYR A 135 -5.56 -9.72 -5.82
N ARG A 136 -5.75 -8.44 -6.16
CA ARG A 136 -4.66 -7.57 -6.62
C ARG A 136 -3.57 -7.42 -5.55
N ILE A 137 -3.96 -7.23 -4.29
CA ILE A 137 -3.03 -7.13 -3.16
C ILE A 137 -2.27 -8.45 -2.97
N LYS A 138 -2.95 -9.60 -3.01
CA LYS A 138 -2.33 -10.93 -2.94
C LYS A 138 -1.28 -11.15 -4.04
N LYS A 139 -1.55 -10.73 -5.27
CA LYS A 139 -0.56 -10.82 -6.37
C LYS A 139 0.73 -10.07 -6.03
N TYR A 140 0.62 -8.87 -5.48
CA TYR A 140 1.79 -8.10 -5.07
C TYR A 140 2.50 -8.69 -3.86
N ILE A 141 1.77 -9.25 -2.88
CA ILE A 141 2.39 -9.99 -1.76
C ILE A 141 3.24 -11.15 -2.31
N GLY A 142 2.69 -11.96 -3.20
CA GLY A 142 3.42 -13.08 -3.81
C GLY A 142 4.65 -12.64 -4.61
N SER A 143 4.51 -11.59 -5.44
CA SER A 143 5.60 -11.01 -6.20
C SER A 143 6.72 -10.49 -5.28
N TYR A 144 6.37 -9.73 -4.25
CA TYR A 144 7.33 -9.14 -3.31
C TYR A 144 8.00 -10.18 -2.41
N ALA A 145 7.27 -11.20 -1.98
CA ALA A 145 7.87 -12.32 -1.26
C ALA A 145 8.92 -13.06 -2.12
N ALA A 146 8.64 -13.22 -3.42
CA ALA A 146 9.56 -13.84 -4.37
C ALA A 146 10.84 -13.02 -4.58
N ILE A 147 10.72 -11.71 -4.88
CA ILE A 147 11.90 -10.85 -5.13
C ILE A 147 12.76 -10.63 -3.88
N MET A 148 12.16 -10.69 -2.68
CA MET A 148 12.89 -10.63 -1.42
C MET A 148 13.49 -11.98 -1.01
N ASN A 149 13.10 -13.09 -1.65
CA ASN A 149 13.42 -14.47 -1.26
C ASN A 149 12.96 -14.76 0.18
N GLY A 150 11.67 -14.58 0.43
CA GLY A 150 11.02 -14.79 1.73
C GLY A 150 10.39 -13.54 2.32
N LEU A 151 9.77 -13.70 3.49
CA LEU A 151 9.00 -12.65 4.15
C LEU A 151 9.06 -12.82 5.68
N ASP A 152 9.21 -11.73 6.41
CA ASP A 152 9.17 -11.71 7.88
C ASP A 152 7.88 -11.08 8.41
N ALA A 153 7.36 -10.06 7.72
CA ALA A 153 6.11 -9.40 8.10
C ALA A 153 5.39 -8.75 6.92
N ILE A 154 4.06 -8.69 7.03
CA ILE A 154 3.21 -7.76 6.28
C ILE A 154 2.62 -6.75 7.24
N VAL A 155 2.53 -5.48 6.81
CA VAL A 155 2.08 -4.36 7.64
C VAL A 155 0.92 -3.67 6.95
N PHE A 156 -0.26 -3.69 7.54
CA PHE A 156 -1.41 -2.90 7.10
C PHE A 156 -1.39 -1.52 7.77
N THR A 157 -1.68 -0.48 7.00
CA THR A 157 -1.70 0.91 7.48
C THR A 157 -2.65 1.77 6.65
N ALA A 158 -2.84 3.01 7.04
CA ALA A 158 -3.81 3.97 6.52
C ALA A 158 -5.27 3.58 6.75
N GLY A 159 -6.19 4.47 6.38
CA GLY A 159 -7.57 4.42 6.81
C GLY A 159 -8.26 3.07 6.63
N ILE A 160 -8.12 2.41 5.48
CA ILE A 160 -8.68 1.08 5.21
C ILE A 160 -7.86 -0.01 5.89
N GLY A 161 -6.52 0.05 5.77
CA GLY A 161 -5.63 -0.95 6.34
C GLY A 161 -5.77 -1.05 7.86
N GLU A 162 -5.97 0.07 8.54
CA GLU A 162 -6.15 0.17 9.98
C GLU A 162 -7.56 -0.23 10.43
N ASN A 163 -8.60 0.16 9.67
CA ASN A 163 -9.98 0.12 10.16
C ASN A 163 -10.87 -0.93 9.49
N SER A 164 -10.37 -1.71 8.52
CA SER A 164 -11.17 -2.75 7.85
C SER A 164 -10.66 -4.17 8.15
N PRO A 165 -11.15 -4.83 9.22
CA PRO A 165 -10.87 -6.24 9.49
C PRO A 165 -11.23 -7.17 8.31
N ASP A 166 -12.34 -6.91 7.61
CA ASP A 166 -12.78 -7.68 6.45
C ASP A 166 -11.76 -7.64 5.31
N MET A 167 -11.23 -6.45 4.98
CA MET A 167 -10.22 -6.33 3.92
C MET A 167 -8.93 -7.05 4.30
N ARG A 168 -8.44 -6.90 5.54
CA ARG A 168 -7.25 -7.63 6.01
C ARG A 168 -7.45 -9.14 5.96
N GLN A 169 -8.64 -9.63 6.34
CA GLN A 169 -8.98 -11.05 6.28
C GLN A 169 -8.96 -11.56 4.83
N ARG A 170 -9.66 -10.89 3.90
CA ARG A 170 -9.65 -11.25 2.47
C ARG A 170 -8.25 -11.29 1.86
N VAL A 171 -7.39 -10.36 2.27
CA VAL A 171 -5.99 -10.29 1.79
C VAL A 171 -5.16 -11.45 2.35
N CYS A 172 -5.37 -11.84 3.60
CA CYS A 172 -4.58 -12.90 4.26
C CYS A 172 -5.11 -14.32 4.00
N GLU A 173 -6.34 -14.46 3.48
CA GLU A 173 -6.94 -15.76 3.15
C GLU A 173 -6.08 -16.52 2.13
N ASP A 174 -5.90 -17.84 2.33
CA ASP A 174 -5.10 -18.73 1.45
C ASP A 174 -3.64 -18.28 1.23
N LEU A 175 -3.02 -17.64 2.22
CA LEU A 175 -1.59 -17.29 2.22
C LEU A 175 -0.77 -18.06 3.27
N ASP A 176 -1.32 -19.13 3.83
CA ASP A 176 -0.69 -20.01 4.80
C ASP A 176 0.58 -20.69 4.23
N TYR A 177 0.62 -20.96 2.94
CA TYR A 177 1.81 -21.48 2.25
C TYR A 177 3.01 -20.51 2.28
N LEU A 178 2.76 -19.21 2.42
CA LEU A 178 3.78 -18.18 2.67
C LEU A 178 4.11 -18.03 4.16
N GLY A 179 3.40 -18.75 5.03
CA GLY A 179 3.52 -18.64 6.48
C GLY A 179 2.74 -17.48 7.08
N ILE A 180 1.76 -16.93 6.34
CA ILE A 180 0.85 -15.86 6.79
C ILE A 180 -0.43 -16.51 7.31
N ILE A 181 -0.69 -16.44 8.61
CA ILE A 181 -1.89 -16.99 9.24
C ILE A 181 -2.51 -15.91 10.13
N LEU A 182 -3.62 -15.34 9.67
CA LEU A 182 -4.36 -14.31 10.40
C LEU A 182 -5.13 -14.92 11.59
N ASP A 183 -5.10 -14.25 12.73
CA ASP A 183 -5.98 -14.55 13.85
C ASP A 183 -7.26 -13.72 13.70
N ILE A 184 -8.38 -14.41 13.47
CA ILE A 184 -9.68 -13.77 13.19
C ILE A 184 -10.14 -12.89 14.36
N ASN A 185 -9.91 -13.32 15.59
CA ASN A 185 -10.32 -12.59 16.79
C ASN A 185 -9.42 -11.37 17.02
N LYS A 186 -8.08 -11.55 16.95
CA LYS A 186 -7.13 -10.44 17.05
C LYS A 186 -7.33 -9.41 15.94
N ASN A 187 -7.79 -9.85 14.78
CA ASN A 187 -8.02 -8.97 13.61
C ASN A 187 -9.21 -8.02 13.77
N GLN A 188 -10.14 -8.24 14.71
CA GLN A 188 -11.33 -7.37 14.90
C GLN A 188 -11.00 -6.02 15.55
N VAL A 189 -9.74 -5.76 15.89
CA VAL A 189 -9.31 -4.51 16.52
C VAL A 189 -9.23 -3.34 15.54
N ARG A 190 -9.44 -2.12 16.09
CA ARG A 190 -9.05 -0.85 15.47
C ARG A 190 -7.91 -0.29 16.33
N PRO A 191 -6.67 -0.59 15.96
CA PRO A 191 -5.54 -0.29 16.83
C PRO A 191 -5.16 1.20 16.79
N ASP A 192 -4.80 1.74 17.94
CA ASP A 192 -4.19 3.05 18.14
C ASP A 192 -2.65 2.99 18.16
N LYS A 193 -2.10 1.78 18.19
CA LYS A 193 -0.66 1.47 18.20
C LYS A 193 -0.37 0.19 17.43
N LEU A 194 0.90 -0.11 17.20
CA LEU A 194 1.31 -1.38 16.60
C LEU A 194 0.62 -2.56 17.27
N THR A 195 -0.11 -3.33 16.48
CA THR A 195 -0.85 -4.50 16.95
C THR A 195 -0.58 -5.70 16.05
N VAL A 196 -0.30 -6.84 16.67
CA VAL A 196 -0.11 -8.12 15.98
C VAL A 196 -1.47 -8.79 15.81
N VAL A 197 -1.84 -9.09 14.58
CA VAL A 197 -3.12 -9.75 14.24
C VAL A 197 -2.93 -11.12 13.59
N SER A 198 -1.70 -11.64 13.57
CA SER A 198 -1.42 -13.02 13.20
C SER A 198 -1.54 -13.96 14.39
N THR A 199 -1.75 -15.25 14.12
CA THR A 199 -1.66 -16.32 15.10
C THR A 199 -0.22 -16.50 15.58
N ASP A 200 -0.04 -17.19 16.70
CA ASP A 200 1.29 -17.52 17.23
C ASP A 200 2.03 -18.51 16.32
N ALA A 201 1.30 -19.38 15.60
CA ALA A 201 1.83 -20.32 14.63
C ALA A 201 2.28 -19.65 13.30
N SER A 202 1.89 -18.41 13.08
CA SER A 202 2.26 -17.66 11.86
C SER A 202 3.75 -17.35 11.84
N LYS A 203 4.44 -17.86 10.82
CA LYS A 203 5.88 -17.59 10.59
C LYS A 203 6.11 -16.14 10.17
N VAL A 204 5.21 -15.60 9.36
CA VAL A 204 5.20 -14.21 8.91
C VAL A 204 4.26 -13.41 9.80
N LYS A 205 4.74 -12.35 10.43
CA LYS A 205 3.89 -11.51 11.29
C LYS A 205 2.94 -10.68 10.45
N VAL A 206 1.67 -10.65 10.85
CA VAL A 206 0.67 -9.72 10.31
C VAL A 206 0.50 -8.60 11.32
N LEU A 207 0.88 -7.39 10.92
CA LEU A 207 0.88 -6.21 11.78
C LEU A 207 -0.11 -5.19 11.26
N VAL A 208 -0.78 -4.50 12.17
CA VAL A 208 -1.51 -3.26 11.89
C VAL A 208 -0.79 -2.14 12.63
N ILE A 209 -0.33 -1.15 11.89
CA ILE A 209 0.42 -0.03 12.44
C ILE A 209 -0.23 1.27 11.94
N PRO A 210 -0.86 2.06 12.84
CA PRO A 210 -1.36 3.38 12.47
C PRO A 210 -0.24 4.25 11.95
N THR A 211 -0.45 4.87 10.77
CA THR A 211 0.53 5.81 10.21
C THR A 211 0.51 7.12 10.95
N ASN A 212 1.67 7.76 11.07
CA ASN A 212 1.81 9.11 11.60
C ASN A 212 2.76 9.90 10.71
N GLU A 213 2.23 10.37 9.59
CA GLU A 213 3.01 11.10 8.59
C GLU A 213 3.49 12.45 9.11
N GLU A 214 2.72 13.10 9.98
CA GLU A 214 3.10 14.39 10.59
C GLU A 214 4.34 14.25 11.47
N LEU A 215 4.37 13.22 12.31
CA LEU A 215 5.53 12.92 13.15
C LEU A 215 6.78 12.66 12.33
N GLU A 216 6.66 11.91 11.24
CA GLU A 216 7.78 11.57 10.39
C GLU A 216 8.33 12.81 9.65
N ILE A 217 7.45 13.69 9.15
CA ILE A 217 7.85 14.98 8.55
C ILE A 217 8.59 15.86 9.57
N ILE A 218 8.13 15.87 10.84
CA ILE A 218 8.81 16.63 11.90
C ILE A 218 10.22 16.08 12.16
N LYS A 219 10.38 14.75 12.24
CA LYS A 219 11.68 14.11 12.43
C LYS A 219 12.64 14.42 11.28
N ASP A 220 12.18 14.32 10.04
CA ASP A 220 13.00 14.64 8.87
C ASP A 220 13.45 16.11 8.85
N LYS A 221 12.57 17.04 9.24
CA LYS A 221 12.94 18.47 9.37
C LYS A 221 13.94 18.72 10.48
N LEU A 222 13.80 18.05 11.62
CA LEU A 222 14.73 18.20 12.74
C LEU A 222 16.11 17.64 12.39
N SER A 223 16.18 16.49 11.71
CA SER A 223 17.44 15.91 11.25
C SER A 223 18.11 16.78 10.20
N ALA A 224 17.38 17.35 9.23
CA ALA A 224 17.92 18.26 8.24
C ALA A 224 18.51 19.55 8.89
N ARG A 225 17.81 20.16 9.85
CA ARG A 225 18.31 21.32 10.61
C ARG A 225 19.57 21.00 11.41
N SER A 226 19.66 19.80 11.98
CA SER A 226 20.86 19.38 12.70
C SER A 226 22.07 19.25 11.77
N ILE A 227 21.88 18.74 10.56
CA ILE A 227 22.91 18.64 9.53
C ILE A 227 23.34 20.04 9.06
N GLU A 228 22.40 20.94 8.78
CA GLU A 228 22.69 22.33 8.39
C GLU A 228 23.50 23.07 9.45
N ASN A 229 23.18 22.89 10.73
CA ASN A 229 23.90 23.48 11.84
C ASN A 229 25.35 22.92 11.98
N LEU A 230 25.53 21.62 11.75
CA LEU A 230 26.87 21.02 11.74
C LEU A 230 27.73 21.60 10.61
N VAL A 231 27.17 21.71 9.40
CA VAL A 231 27.88 22.27 8.23
C VAL A 231 28.22 23.75 8.41
N LYS A 232 27.37 24.53 9.09
CA LYS A 232 27.65 25.94 9.39
C LYS A 232 28.79 26.08 10.42
N ASN A 233 28.76 25.26 11.48
CA ASN A 233 29.79 25.28 12.52
C ASN A 233 31.17 24.85 12.01
N ASP A 234 31.24 24.01 10.99
CA ASP A 234 32.52 23.62 10.35
C ASP A 234 33.08 24.75 9.46
N LYS A 235 32.21 25.54 8.79
CA LYS A 235 32.61 26.69 7.96
C LYS A 235 33.02 27.92 8.78
N GLU A 236 32.63 28.00 10.05
CA GLU A 236 33.04 29.10 10.95
C GLU A 236 34.37 28.78 11.66
N LYS A 237 34.92 27.58 11.46
CA LYS A 237 36.21 27.15 12.03
C LYS A 237 37.36 27.15 11.02
N GLU A 238 37.09 27.45 9.75
CA GLU A 238 38.08 27.70 8.69
C GLU A 238 38.31 29.20 8.50
#